data_7bc53e31a5f2bfb2379f4c57bf906168
#
_entry.id   7bc53e31a5f2bfb2379f4c57bf906168
#
_cell.length_a   1.000
_cell.length_b   1.000
_cell.length_c   1.000
_cell.angle_alpha   90.00
_cell.angle_beta   90.00
_cell.angle_gamma   90.00
#
_symmetry.space_group_name_H-M   'P 1'
#
loop_
_entity.id
_entity.type
_entity.pdbx_description
1 polymer ?
#
loop_
_entity_poly.entity_id
_entity_poly.type
_entity_poly.pdbx_seq_one_letter_code
_entity_poly.pdbx_strand_id
1 'polypeptide(L)'
;MRNVFWRQIRLLLVVFIGYLFHVTVMTQLDTTVSINLPLVILSVVIVGYPRYKAFWGGAVYGILLETMVPGVKLLNLVFYPICAMLMSLFFTDKSAARLQYDMSNHRRGRNRSVYLRTPLCALCATLLYEAVSIIYIAMSSAELTSAFFTRALTDALMTTLTAVVLMWPLRRLLGFGAPVSKAMAKG
;
A
#
# COMPACT_ATOMS: atom_id res chain seq x y z
N MET A 1 4.51 -16.18 -21.47
CA MET A 1 3.25 -16.26 -20.71
C MET A 1 3.43 -16.83 -19.29
N ARG A 2 4.21 -17.91 -19.09
CA ARG A 2 4.46 -18.54 -17.77
C ARG A 2 4.91 -17.59 -16.67
N ASN A 3 5.81 -16.64 -16.95
CA ASN A 3 6.32 -15.68 -15.95
C ASN A 3 5.29 -14.63 -15.46
N VAL A 4 4.33 -14.26 -16.30
CA VAL A 4 3.26 -13.32 -15.94
C VAL A 4 2.25 -13.98 -15.01
N PHE A 5 1.88 -15.22 -15.32
CA PHE A 5 0.96 -16.02 -14.51
C PHE A 5 1.51 -16.27 -13.10
N TRP A 6 2.76 -16.73 -12.97
CA TRP A 6 3.41 -16.94 -11.69
C TRP A 6 3.53 -15.66 -10.86
N ARG A 7 3.72 -14.52 -11.50
CA ARG A 7 3.77 -13.23 -10.82
C ARG A 7 2.40 -12.81 -10.25
N GLN A 8 1.31 -13.15 -10.91
CA GLN A 8 -0.04 -12.90 -10.41
C GLN A 8 -0.39 -13.82 -9.23
N ILE A 9 -0.02 -15.10 -9.32
CA ILE A 9 -0.21 -16.04 -8.20
C ILE A 9 0.56 -15.57 -6.96
N ARG A 10 1.81 -15.16 -7.11
CA ARG A 10 2.60 -14.62 -5.99
C ARG A 10 1.95 -13.38 -5.39
N LEU A 11 1.39 -12.49 -6.21
CA LEU A 11 0.68 -11.31 -5.72
C LEU A 11 -0.52 -11.71 -4.87
N LEU A 12 -1.38 -12.59 -5.38
CA LEU A 12 -2.55 -13.08 -4.64
C LEU A 12 -2.16 -13.77 -3.34
N LEU A 13 -1.10 -14.58 -3.38
CA LEU A 13 -0.60 -15.31 -2.22
C LEU A 13 -0.06 -14.35 -1.14
N VAL A 14 0.70 -13.32 -1.52
CA VAL A 14 1.20 -12.29 -0.60
C VAL A 14 0.04 -11.48 0.01
N VAL A 15 -0.95 -11.12 -0.80
CA VAL A 15 -2.17 -10.41 -0.33
C VAL A 15 -2.92 -11.28 0.68
N PHE A 16 -3.13 -12.56 0.37
CA PHE A 16 -3.88 -13.47 1.22
C PHE A 16 -3.14 -13.80 2.53
N ILE A 17 -1.84 -14.12 2.47
CA ILE A 17 -1.03 -14.35 3.68
C ILE A 17 -0.98 -13.10 4.55
N GLY A 18 -0.78 -11.92 3.95
CA GLY A 18 -0.75 -10.66 4.68
C GLY A 18 -2.09 -10.36 5.35
N TYR A 19 -3.20 -10.69 4.70
CA TYR A 19 -4.52 -10.60 5.28
C TYR A 19 -4.70 -11.56 6.47
N LEU A 20 -4.37 -12.85 6.31
CA LEU A 20 -4.45 -13.84 7.40
C LEU A 20 -3.61 -13.39 8.60
N PHE A 21 -2.38 -12.94 8.35
CA PHE A 21 -1.52 -12.45 9.42
C PHE A 21 -2.11 -11.22 10.12
N HIS A 22 -2.71 -10.30 9.38
CA HIS A 22 -3.37 -9.13 9.95
C HIS A 22 -4.54 -9.54 10.86
N VAL A 23 -5.42 -10.42 10.39
CA VAL A 23 -6.61 -10.84 11.14
C VAL A 23 -6.25 -11.71 12.34
N THR A 24 -5.29 -12.64 12.20
CA THR A 24 -4.97 -13.58 13.29
C THR A 24 -4.02 -13.01 14.33
N VAL A 25 -3.06 -12.17 13.93
CA VAL A 25 -2.02 -11.68 14.84
C VAL A 25 -2.30 -10.26 15.29
N MET A 26 -2.56 -9.35 14.36
CA MET A 26 -2.67 -7.92 14.69
C MET A 26 -3.96 -7.58 15.42
N THR A 27 -5.05 -8.29 15.17
CA THR A 27 -6.32 -8.07 15.90
C THR A 27 -6.33 -8.67 17.30
N GLN A 28 -5.47 -9.67 17.56
CA GLN A 28 -5.35 -10.30 18.88
C GLN A 28 -4.31 -9.63 19.77
N LEU A 29 -3.40 -8.86 19.20
CA LEU A 29 -2.47 -8.02 19.96
C LEU A 29 -3.29 -6.84 20.50
N ASP A 30 -3.72 -6.97 21.75
CA ASP A 30 -4.43 -5.91 22.50
C ASP A 30 -3.48 -4.76 22.84
N THR A 31 -2.95 -4.14 21.80
CA THR A 31 -1.97 -3.05 21.89
C THR A 31 -2.68 -1.72 21.64
N THR A 32 -2.23 -0.70 22.34
CA THR A 32 -2.70 0.69 22.17
C THR A 32 -2.35 1.25 20.77
N VAL A 33 -1.55 0.52 19.99
CA VAL A 33 -1.06 0.90 18.67
C VAL A 33 -1.43 -0.18 17.66
N SER A 34 -2.09 0.19 16.59
CA SER A 34 -2.44 -0.72 15.51
C SER A 34 -1.51 -0.54 14.29
N ILE A 35 -1.05 -1.66 13.73
CA ILE A 35 -0.27 -1.68 12.49
C ILE A 35 -1.17 -2.11 11.36
N ASN A 36 -1.40 -1.24 10.37
CA ASN A 36 -2.20 -1.57 9.21
C ASN A 36 -1.38 -2.30 8.14
N LEU A 37 -1.17 -3.60 8.35
CA LEU A 37 -0.39 -4.46 7.45
C LEU A 37 -0.95 -4.51 6.02
N PRO A 38 -2.28 -4.56 5.77
CA PRO A 38 -2.86 -4.43 4.44
C PRO A 38 -2.38 -3.19 3.68
N LEU A 39 -2.31 -2.02 4.33
CA LEU A 39 -1.81 -0.80 3.71
C LEU A 39 -0.30 -0.85 3.42
N VAL A 40 0.47 -1.54 4.27
CA VAL A 40 1.90 -1.78 4.01
C VAL A 40 2.09 -2.60 2.72
N ILE A 41 1.39 -3.72 2.59
CA ILE A 41 1.49 -4.58 1.41
C ILE A 41 0.96 -3.85 0.17
N LEU A 42 -0.17 -3.15 0.31
CA LEU A 42 -0.77 -2.37 -0.77
C LEU A 42 0.19 -1.28 -1.26
N SER A 43 0.93 -0.60 -0.37
CA SER A 43 1.93 0.41 -0.76
C SER A 43 3.06 -0.17 -1.61
N VAL A 44 3.52 -1.39 -1.30
CA VAL A 44 4.51 -2.10 -2.13
C VAL A 44 3.94 -2.44 -3.50
N VAL A 45 2.67 -2.85 -3.55
CA VAL A 45 1.95 -3.15 -4.80
C VAL A 45 1.77 -1.89 -5.64
N ILE A 46 1.33 -0.78 -5.06
CA ILE A 46 1.12 0.51 -5.73
C ILE A 46 2.42 1.00 -6.39
N VAL A 47 3.54 0.92 -5.68
CA VAL A 47 4.82 1.38 -6.21
C VAL A 47 5.36 0.47 -7.32
N GLY A 48 5.14 -0.84 -7.23
CA GLY A 48 5.76 -1.81 -8.12
C GLY A 48 4.90 -2.29 -9.31
N TYR A 49 3.58 -2.06 -9.27
CA TYR A 49 2.66 -2.52 -10.31
C TYR A 49 1.96 -1.35 -11.03
N PRO A 50 1.45 -1.56 -12.25
CA PRO A 50 0.62 -0.57 -12.93
C PRO A 50 -0.69 -0.33 -12.18
N ARG A 51 -1.29 0.85 -12.37
CA ARG A 51 -2.46 1.36 -11.64
C ARG A 51 -3.63 0.38 -11.55
N TYR A 52 -3.96 -0.29 -12.68
CA TYR A 52 -5.06 -1.23 -12.70
C TYR A 52 -4.85 -2.44 -11.76
N LYS A 53 -3.60 -2.90 -11.61
CA LYS A 53 -3.27 -3.98 -10.66
C LYS A 53 -3.29 -3.51 -9.22
N ALA A 54 -2.87 -2.27 -8.96
CA ALA A 54 -2.98 -1.66 -7.65
C ALA A 54 -4.45 -1.51 -7.23
N PHE A 55 -5.31 -1.06 -8.14
CA PHE A 55 -6.75 -0.98 -7.91
C PHE A 55 -7.35 -2.35 -7.55
N TRP A 56 -7.08 -3.38 -8.34
CA TRP A 56 -7.58 -4.73 -8.04
C TRP A 56 -6.99 -5.30 -6.75
N GLY A 57 -5.74 -5.04 -6.44
CA GLY A 57 -5.14 -5.38 -5.14
C GLY A 57 -5.86 -4.71 -3.98
N GLY A 58 -6.20 -3.43 -4.11
CA GLY A 58 -7.02 -2.70 -3.15
C GLY A 58 -8.44 -3.27 -3.03
N ALA A 59 -9.10 -3.61 -4.15
CA ALA A 59 -10.43 -4.20 -4.15
C ALA A 59 -10.45 -5.56 -3.43
N VAL A 60 -9.46 -6.42 -3.67
CA VAL A 60 -9.34 -7.71 -2.97
C VAL A 60 -9.16 -7.50 -1.47
N TYR A 61 -8.27 -6.58 -1.04
CA TYR A 61 -8.15 -6.27 0.39
C TYR A 61 -9.43 -5.69 0.98
N GLY A 62 -10.10 -4.78 0.27
CA GLY A 62 -11.36 -4.20 0.70
C GLY A 62 -12.42 -5.26 0.96
N ILE A 63 -12.59 -6.22 0.04
CA ILE A 63 -13.53 -7.33 0.18
C ILE A 63 -13.14 -8.23 1.36
N LEU A 64 -11.87 -8.64 1.46
CA LEU A 64 -11.41 -9.54 2.52
C LEU A 64 -11.58 -8.91 3.91
N LEU A 65 -11.22 -7.64 4.08
CA LEU A 65 -11.35 -6.95 5.36
C LEU A 65 -12.81 -6.70 5.73
N GLU A 66 -13.67 -6.39 4.75
CA GLU A 66 -15.09 -6.17 5.00
C GLU A 66 -15.80 -7.44 5.47
N THR A 67 -15.38 -8.62 5.01
CA THR A 67 -16.02 -9.89 5.37
C THR A 67 -15.64 -10.39 6.75
N MET A 68 -14.46 -10.05 7.26
CA MET A 68 -13.90 -10.69 8.46
C MET A 68 -13.67 -9.74 9.63
N VAL A 69 -13.46 -8.46 9.38
CA VAL A 69 -13.22 -7.48 10.44
C VAL A 69 -14.50 -6.71 10.68
N PRO A 70 -15.15 -6.90 11.85
CA PRO A 70 -16.33 -6.10 12.21
C PRO A 70 -15.91 -4.64 12.37
N GLY A 71 -16.44 -3.80 11.53
CA GLY A 71 -16.14 -2.38 11.53
C GLY A 71 -17.30 -1.61 10.91
N VAL A 72 -16.97 -0.45 10.35
CA VAL A 72 -17.93 0.37 9.60
C VAL A 72 -18.27 -0.33 8.30
N LYS A 73 -19.55 -0.64 8.12
CA LYS A 73 -20.04 -1.32 6.91
C LYS A 73 -19.63 -0.56 5.64
N LEU A 74 -19.11 -1.29 4.67
CA LEU A 74 -18.66 -0.82 3.35
C LEU A 74 -17.45 0.13 3.35
N LEU A 75 -16.92 0.53 4.51
CA LEU A 75 -15.78 1.44 4.57
C LEU A 75 -14.55 0.85 3.89
N ASN A 76 -14.17 -0.37 4.27
CA ASN A 76 -12.98 -1.02 3.71
C ASN A 76 -13.16 -1.32 2.23
N LEU A 77 -14.35 -1.76 1.82
CA LEU A 77 -14.67 -2.08 0.43
C LEU A 77 -14.48 -0.88 -0.50
N VAL A 78 -14.85 0.31 -0.05
CA VAL A 78 -14.76 1.55 -0.84
C VAL A 78 -13.38 2.20 -0.68
N PHE A 79 -12.85 2.24 0.55
CA PHE A 79 -11.60 2.93 0.86
C PHE A 79 -10.39 2.32 0.14
N TYR A 80 -10.17 1.00 0.25
CA TYR A 80 -8.94 0.38 -0.26
C TYR A 80 -8.74 0.54 -1.78
N PRO A 81 -9.75 0.29 -2.66
CA PRO A 81 -9.57 0.50 -4.10
C PRO A 81 -9.41 1.98 -4.47
N ILE A 82 -10.14 2.90 -3.81
CA ILE A 82 -10.00 4.33 -4.05
C ILE A 82 -8.62 4.82 -3.60
N CYS A 83 -8.17 4.44 -2.40
CA CYS A 83 -6.84 4.74 -1.89
C CYS A 83 -5.75 4.21 -2.83
N ALA A 84 -5.85 2.96 -3.29
CA ALA A 84 -4.92 2.38 -4.25
C ALA A 84 -4.87 3.16 -5.56
N MET A 85 -6.01 3.59 -6.07
CA MET A 85 -6.09 4.40 -7.29
C MET A 85 -5.45 5.78 -7.08
N LEU A 86 -5.81 6.51 -6.03
CA LEU A 86 -5.27 7.83 -5.71
C LEU A 86 -3.76 7.78 -5.48
N MET A 87 -3.28 6.87 -4.63
CA MET A 87 -1.86 6.74 -4.33
C MET A 87 -1.05 6.32 -5.57
N SER A 88 -1.64 5.53 -6.48
CA SER A 88 -0.97 5.13 -7.71
C SER A 88 -0.71 6.31 -8.66
N LEU A 89 -1.46 7.40 -8.58
CA LEU A 89 -1.21 8.61 -9.37
C LEU A 89 0.14 9.24 -9.02
N PHE A 90 0.52 9.19 -7.76
CA PHE A 90 1.71 9.88 -7.23
C PHE A 90 2.92 8.96 -7.08
N PHE A 91 2.71 7.69 -6.73
CA PHE A 91 3.77 6.79 -6.29
C PHE A 91 4.12 5.66 -7.26
N THR A 92 3.32 5.39 -8.30
CA THR A 92 3.63 4.35 -9.29
C THR A 92 4.89 4.70 -10.11
N ASP A 93 5.68 3.68 -10.45
CA ASP A 93 6.82 3.81 -11.34
C ASP A 93 6.39 4.29 -12.74
N LYS A 94 7.17 5.21 -13.31
CA LYS A 94 6.99 5.61 -14.70
C LYS A 94 7.25 4.40 -15.61
N SER A 95 6.43 4.24 -16.64
CA SER A 95 6.67 3.23 -17.68
C SER A 95 7.99 3.51 -18.42
N ALA A 96 8.58 2.46 -19.01
CA ALA A 96 9.81 2.62 -19.81
C ALA A 96 9.64 3.65 -20.93
N ALA A 97 8.50 3.64 -21.63
CA ALA A 97 8.19 4.62 -22.69
C ALA A 97 8.14 6.05 -22.15
N ARG A 98 7.57 6.27 -20.96
CA ARG A 98 7.52 7.60 -20.34
C ARG A 98 8.89 8.06 -19.86
N LEU A 99 9.72 7.14 -19.35
CA LEU A 99 11.10 7.46 -18.99
C LEU A 99 11.92 7.87 -20.22
N GLN A 100 11.76 7.18 -21.34
CA GLN A 100 12.43 7.48 -22.61
C GLN A 100 11.98 8.85 -23.16
N TYR A 101 10.67 9.13 -23.12
CA TYR A 101 10.14 10.44 -23.51
C TYR A 101 10.66 11.58 -22.62
N ASP A 102 10.72 11.35 -21.29
CA ASP A 102 11.26 12.34 -20.36
C ASP A 102 12.77 12.60 -20.62
N MET A 103 13.53 11.56 -20.96
CA MET A 103 14.96 11.69 -21.33
C MET A 103 15.14 12.49 -22.64
N SER A 104 14.33 12.21 -23.66
CA SER A 104 14.41 12.95 -24.96
C SER A 104 14.06 14.43 -24.81
N ASN A 105 13.22 14.78 -23.84
CA ASN A 105 12.82 16.17 -23.57
C ASN A 105 13.63 16.84 -22.44
N HIS A 106 14.84 16.38 -22.15
CA HIS A 106 15.72 16.90 -21.10
C HIS A 106 15.05 16.97 -19.70
N ARG A 107 13.98 16.21 -19.48
CA ARG A 107 13.33 16.07 -18.17
C ARG A 107 13.98 14.94 -17.37
N ARG A 108 13.79 14.94 -16.04
CA ARG A 108 14.29 13.85 -15.19
C ARG A 108 13.73 12.50 -15.63
N GLY A 109 14.49 11.78 -16.47
CA GLY A 109 14.20 10.42 -16.93
C GLY A 109 14.42 9.33 -15.89
N ARG A 110 14.48 9.67 -14.60
CA ARG A 110 14.74 8.70 -13.53
C ARG A 110 13.58 8.64 -12.53
N ASN A 111 13.18 7.43 -12.17
CA ASN A 111 12.27 7.22 -11.04
C ASN A 111 12.96 7.60 -9.72
N ARG A 112 12.23 8.21 -8.80
CA ARG A 112 12.71 8.39 -7.43
C ARG A 112 12.96 7.03 -6.78
N SER A 113 13.86 6.99 -5.80
CA SER A 113 14.18 5.77 -5.07
C SER A 113 12.90 5.11 -4.52
N VAL A 114 12.77 3.83 -4.77
CA VAL A 114 11.65 3.01 -4.29
C VAL A 114 11.64 2.95 -2.76
N TYR A 115 12.84 2.97 -2.16
CA TYR A 115 13.02 2.97 -0.71
C TYR A 115 12.42 4.20 -0.01
N LEU A 116 12.28 5.31 -0.72
CA LEU A 116 11.62 6.50 -0.20
C LEU A 116 10.13 6.51 -0.53
N ARG A 117 9.76 6.05 -1.74
CA ARG A 117 8.35 6.11 -2.20
C ARG A 117 7.44 5.13 -1.51
N THR A 118 7.94 3.93 -1.18
CA THR A 118 7.11 2.92 -0.50
C THR A 118 6.71 3.35 0.90
N PRO A 119 7.63 3.78 1.79
CA PRO A 119 7.23 4.29 3.10
C PRO A 119 6.35 5.54 3.03
N LEU A 120 6.67 6.49 2.12
CA LEU A 120 5.83 7.68 1.93
C LEU A 120 4.43 7.31 1.44
N CYS A 121 4.30 6.33 0.55
CA CYS A 121 3.00 5.83 0.11
C CYS A 121 2.23 5.20 1.28
N ALA A 122 2.90 4.40 2.13
CA ALA A 122 2.30 3.81 3.31
C ALA A 122 1.85 4.89 4.31
N LEU A 123 2.70 5.89 4.56
CA LEU A 123 2.36 7.03 5.43
C LEU A 123 1.11 7.78 4.94
N CYS A 124 1.12 8.19 3.67
CA CYS A 124 -0.02 8.92 3.08
C CYS A 124 -1.29 8.07 3.06
N ALA A 125 -1.20 6.78 2.75
CA ALA A 125 -2.34 5.88 2.74
C ALA A 125 -2.92 5.66 4.13
N THR A 126 -2.08 5.52 5.16
CA THR A 126 -2.52 5.37 6.55
C THR A 126 -3.14 6.65 7.08
N LEU A 127 -2.51 7.81 6.84
CA LEU A 127 -3.09 9.10 7.23
C LEU A 127 -4.45 9.33 6.57
N LEU A 128 -4.60 8.95 5.30
CA LEU A 128 -5.89 9.02 4.61
C LEU A 128 -6.92 8.09 5.25
N TYR A 129 -6.53 6.88 5.65
CA TYR A 129 -7.40 5.92 6.34
C TYR A 129 -7.87 6.48 7.68
N GLU A 130 -6.95 6.99 8.49
CA GLU A 130 -7.26 7.59 9.79
C GLU A 130 -8.14 8.84 9.65
N ALA A 131 -7.88 9.69 8.64
CA ALA A 131 -8.71 10.85 8.37
C ALA A 131 -10.16 10.46 8.03
N VAL A 132 -10.35 9.44 7.17
CA VAL A 132 -11.69 8.94 6.83
C VAL A 132 -12.36 8.31 8.06
N SER A 133 -11.63 7.58 8.88
CA SER A 133 -12.14 6.99 10.12
C SER A 133 -12.57 8.06 11.13
N ILE A 134 -11.78 9.12 11.30
CA ILE A 134 -12.12 10.26 12.16
C ILE A 134 -13.38 10.99 11.66
N ILE A 135 -13.48 11.24 10.36
CA ILE A 135 -14.68 11.85 9.75
C ILE A 135 -15.90 11.00 10.03
N TYR A 136 -15.79 9.69 9.87
CA TYR A 136 -16.90 8.77 10.13
C TYR A 136 -17.32 8.80 11.61
N ILE A 137 -16.37 8.78 12.55
CA ILE A 137 -16.62 8.88 14.00
C ILE A 137 -17.32 10.21 14.31
N ALA A 138 -16.85 11.33 13.73
CA ALA A 138 -17.46 12.64 13.88
C ALA A 138 -18.92 12.67 13.39
N MET A 139 -19.20 12.00 12.26
CA MET A 139 -20.56 11.91 11.71
C MET A 139 -21.49 11.01 12.54
N SER A 140 -20.95 10.07 13.30
CA SER A 140 -21.72 9.18 14.19
C SER A 140 -22.03 9.80 15.56
N SER A 141 -21.80 11.11 15.73
CA SER A 141 -22.05 11.86 16.97
C SER A 141 -21.25 11.38 18.18
N ALA A 142 -20.15 10.64 17.96
CA ALA A 142 -19.23 10.27 19.02
C ALA A 142 -18.30 11.45 19.37
N GLU A 143 -17.99 11.63 20.65
CA GLU A 143 -17.08 12.68 21.11
C GLU A 143 -15.65 12.43 20.60
N LEU A 144 -15.11 13.38 19.86
CA LEU A 144 -13.74 13.36 19.39
C LEU A 144 -12.78 13.79 20.51
N THR A 145 -12.13 12.83 21.13
CA THR A 145 -11.11 13.09 22.15
C THR A 145 -9.73 13.25 21.51
N SER A 146 -8.84 14.04 22.11
CA SER A 146 -7.45 14.18 21.66
C SER A 146 -6.70 12.86 21.52
N ALA A 147 -7.12 11.84 22.27
CA ALA A 147 -6.58 10.49 22.19
C ALA A 147 -6.73 9.86 20.79
N PHE A 148 -7.77 10.18 20.03
CA PHE A 148 -7.94 9.69 18.66
C PHE A 148 -6.85 10.22 17.72
N PHE A 149 -6.48 11.48 17.85
CA PHE A 149 -5.44 12.08 17.01
C PHE A 149 -4.05 11.55 17.35
N THR A 150 -3.75 11.38 18.63
CA THR A 150 -2.47 10.78 19.05
C THR A 150 -2.35 9.34 18.60
N ARG A 151 -3.44 8.56 18.68
CA ARG A 151 -3.49 7.18 18.18
C ARG A 151 -3.29 7.15 16.66
N ALA A 152 -4.01 7.96 15.90
CA ALA A 152 -3.89 8.02 14.44
C ALA A 152 -2.45 8.34 14.00
N LEU A 153 -1.77 9.25 14.71
CA LEU A 153 -0.38 9.59 14.42
C LEU A 153 0.58 8.44 14.74
N THR A 154 0.41 7.78 15.89
CA THR A 154 1.20 6.60 16.27
C THR A 154 0.99 5.44 15.32
N ASP A 155 -0.24 5.17 14.92
CA ASP A 155 -0.57 4.11 13.97
C ASP A 155 0.06 4.39 12.58
N ALA A 156 0.03 5.63 12.12
CA ALA A 156 0.68 6.04 10.88
C ALA A 156 2.21 5.89 10.94
N LEU A 157 2.84 6.27 12.04
CA LEU A 157 4.28 6.12 12.23
C LEU A 157 4.69 4.64 12.27
N MET A 158 3.99 3.82 13.07
CA MET A 158 4.28 2.40 13.20
C MET A 158 4.03 1.63 11.89
N THR A 159 2.97 1.95 11.16
CA THR A 159 2.71 1.38 9.84
C THR A 159 3.81 1.77 8.84
N THR A 160 4.29 3.01 8.89
CA THR A 160 5.41 3.47 8.05
C THR A 160 6.71 2.78 8.38
N LEU A 161 7.06 2.63 9.65
CA LEU A 161 8.25 1.87 10.09
C LEU A 161 8.17 0.42 9.63
N THR A 162 7.00 -0.20 9.79
CA THR A 162 6.76 -1.57 9.30
C THR A 162 6.92 -1.66 7.78
N ALA A 163 6.49 -0.64 7.03
CA ALA A 163 6.67 -0.57 5.59
C ALA A 163 8.17 -0.49 5.22
N VAL A 164 8.99 0.24 5.96
CA VAL A 164 10.46 0.30 5.75
C VAL A 164 11.08 -1.09 5.91
N VAL A 165 10.69 -1.84 6.94
CA VAL A 165 11.24 -3.17 7.22
C VAL A 165 10.76 -4.20 6.20
N LEU A 166 9.45 -4.23 5.95
CA LEU A 166 8.82 -5.26 5.11
C LEU A 166 8.95 -5.03 3.61
N MET A 167 9.24 -3.80 3.14
CA MET A 167 9.31 -3.53 1.71
C MET A 167 10.37 -4.38 1.00
N TRP A 168 11.49 -4.69 1.66
CA TRP A 168 12.56 -5.46 1.03
C TRP A 168 12.19 -6.94 0.80
N PRO A 169 11.73 -7.72 1.82
CA PRO A 169 11.27 -9.08 1.61
C PRO A 169 10.04 -9.16 0.70
N LEU A 170 9.08 -8.26 0.84
CA LEU A 170 7.88 -8.24 0.00
C LEU A 170 8.23 -7.99 -1.48
N ARG A 171 9.15 -7.08 -1.77
CA ARG A 171 9.60 -6.84 -3.14
C ARG A 171 10.31 -8.04 -3.75
N ARG A 172 11.10 -8.78 -2.98
CA ARG A 172 11.72 -10.03 -3.43
C ARG A 172 10.66 -11.09 -3.73
N LEU A 173 9.69 -11.27 -2.85
CA LEU A 173 8.60 -12.23 -3.04
C LEU A 173 7.76 -11.90 -4.28
N LEU A 174 7.45 -10.62 -4.51
CA LEU A 174 6.69 -10.16 -5.68
C LEU A 174 7.51 -10.18 -6.99
N GLY A 175 8.81 -10.52 -6.91
CA GLY A 175 9.67 -10.58 -8.10
C GLY A 175 10.01 -9.23 -8.69
N PHE A 176 9.99 -8.16 -7.89
CA PHE A 176 10.56 -6.87 -8.27
C PHE A 176 12.08 -6.98 -8.15
N GLY A 177 12.74 -7.56 -9.18
CA GLY A 177 14.18 -7.64 -9.29
C GLY A 177 14.84 -6.26 -9.30
N ALA A 178 16.18 -6.25 -9.27
CA ALA A 178 17.00 -5.03 -9.24
C ALA A 178 16.51 -3.94 -10.21
N PRO A 179 16.63 -2.66 -9.85
CA PRO A 179 16.13 -1.55 -10.66
C PRO A 179 16.61 -1.65 -12.09
N VAL A 180 15.74 -1.37 -13.05
CA VAL A 180 15.94 -1.41 -14.51
C VAL A 180 17.21 -0.66 -14.97
N SER A 181 17.81 0.16 -14.10
CA SER A 181 19.08 0.85 -14.35
C SER A 181 20.27 -0.07 -14.64
N LYS A 182 20.24 -1.34 -14.19
CA LYS A 182 21.31 -2.32 -14.49
C LYS A 182 21.12 -3.06 -15.82
N ALA A 183 19.92 -3.06 -16.39
CA ALA A 183 19.67 -3.70 -17.68
C ALA A 183 20.05 -2.78 -18.86
N MET A 184 19.98 -1.45 -18.68
CA MET A 184 20.39 -0.48 -19.71
C MET A 184 21.91 -0.17 -19.70
N ALA A 185 22.64 -0.55 -18.66
CA ALA A 185 24.09 -0.37 -18.62
C ALA A 185 24.87 -1.52 -19.27
N LYS A 186 24.18 -2.52 -19.83
CA LYS A 186 24.79 -3.69 -20.51
C LYS A 186 24.39 -3.80 -22.00
N GLY A 187 23.77 -2.83 -22.55
CA GLY A 187 23.55 -2.63 -23.98
C GLY A 187 24.21 -1.33 -24.41
#